data_63d09f07ae12de37070d1b743e490ea3
#
_entry.id   63d09f07ae12de37070d1b743e490ea3
#
_cell.length_a   1.000
_cell.length_b   1.000
_cell.length_c   1.000
_cell.angle_alpha   90.00
_cell.angle_beta   90.00
_cell.angle_gamma   90.00
#
_symmetry.space_group_name_H-M   'P 1'
#
loop_
_entity.id
_entity.type
_entity.pdbx_description
1 polymer ?
#
loop_
_entity_poly.entity_id
_entity_poly.type
_entity_poly.pdbx_seq_one_letter_code
_entity_poly.pdbx_strand_id
1 'polypeptide(L)'
;MGGRLSDVSAYHYSWLGHDIADGITRDIRSGMDDLSRDLSDNFDDSFDELGREFDDIGRSIHDRLDDGVLNESTFSEIYARKLDLEVRRGKAVIVYDAPADKIVVSSEEDMALWNVYSEEDELKVTVGSKSWDSHDYKDTVIYIHVPADYRFEKVELKVKAQSNNKIINSDNGPAIVAEGLKAGKIEIDASVGAVRVTGADTGKLEVDSDVGAVQFEGKVDGDVDTECSVGAVKLDLAGAKADFNYEIKCKVGSITVDGEGFSGLSREKKINNGAAKKMELDCNTGAIEVKFH
;
A
#
# COMPACT_ATOMS: atom_id res chain seq x y z
N MET A 1 31.49 -1.31 -69.81
CA MET A 1 30.96 -2.14 -68.75
C MET A 1 31.01 -1.34 -67.44
N GLY A 2 29.90 -0.73 -67.07
CA GLY A 2 29.81 0.09 -65.89
C GLY A 2 28.97 -0.68 -64.81
N GLY A 3 29.63 -1.23 -63.82
CA GLY A 3 28.97 -1.83 -62.67
C GLY A 3 28.71 -0.76 -61.62
N ARG A 4 27.45 -0.54 -61.18
CA ARG A 4 27.05 0.40 -60.18
C ARG A 4 27.48 -0.11 -58.81
N LEU A 5 28.27 0.69 -58.08
CA LEU A 5 28.65 0.53 -56.66
C LEU A 5 27.61 1.19 -55.72
N SER A 6 26.33 0.96 -55.90
CA SER A 6 25.29 1.62 -55.09
C SER A 6 24.46 0.69 -54.18
N ASP A 7 24.65 -0.63 -54.22
CA ASP A 7 23.76 -1.55 -53.55
C ASP A 7 24.34 -2.24 -52.28
N VAL A 8 25.61 -1.97 -51.94
CA VAL A 8 26.23 -2.64 -50.76
C VAL A 8 26.13 -1.83 -49.47
N SER A 9 25.90 -0.51 -49.55
CA SER A 9 25.88 0.35 -48.34
C SER A 9 24.56 0.38 -47.62
N ALA A 10 23.44 0.13 -48.27
CA ALA A 10 22.10 0.20 -47.62
C ALA A 10 21.80 -1.00 -46.72
N TYR A 11 22.31 -2.17 -47.02
CA TYR A 11 22.11 -3.38 -46.22
C TYR A 11 22.96 -3.41 -44.94
N HIS A 12 24.13 -2.83 -44.93
CA HIS A 12 25.00 -2.79 -43.75
C HIS A 12 24.52 -1.79 -42.69
N TYR A 13 23.89 -0.69 -43.06
CA TYR A 13 23.40 0.30 -42.10
C TYR A 13 22.10 -0.11 -41.40
N SER A 14 21.24 -0.88 -42.02
CA SER A 14 20.02 -1.38 -41.41
C SER A 14 20.28 -2.44 -40.34
N TRP A 15 21.32 -3.28 -40.55
CA TRP A 15 21.67 -4.32 -39.58
C TRP A 15 22.37 -3.75 -38.35
N LEU A 16 23.29 -2.80 -38.51
CA LEU A 16 23.91 -2.07 -37.38
C LEU A 16 22.93 -1.26 -36.59
N GLY A 17 21.91 -0.68 -37.18
CA GLY A 17 20.85 0.05 -36.49
C GLY A 17 19.96 -0.84 -35.61
N HIS A 18 19.71 -2.08 -36.06
CA HIS A 18 18.92 -3.05 -35.28
C HIS A 18 19.69 -3.56 -34.06
N ASP A 19 20.95 -3.93 -34.21
CA ASP A 19 21.78 -4.42 -33.11
C ASP A 19 22.03 -3.37 -32.02
N ILE A 20 22.21 -2.09 -32.44
CA ILE A 20 22.38 -0.99 -31.49
C ILE A 20 21.06 -0.71 -30.76
N ALA A 21 19.93 -0.70 -31.45
CA ALA A 21 18.61 -0.49 -30.83
C ALA A 21 18.24 -1.62 -29.88
N ASP A 22 18.53 -2.87 -30.24
CA ASP A 22 18.32 -4.05 -29.37
C ASP A 22 19.28 -4.06 -28.18
N GLY A 23 20.52 -3.60 -28.35
CA GLY A 23 21.49 -3.42 -27.26
C GLY A 23 21.03 -2.38 -26.25
N ILE A 24 20.68 -1.19 -26.72
CA ILE A 24 20.16 -0.09 -25.88
C ILE A 24 18.86 -0.51 -25.17
N THR A 25 17.96 -1.18 -25.87
CA THR A 25 16.70 -1.66 -25.26
C THR A 25 16.96 -2.71 -24.16
N ARG A 26 17.96 -3.57 -24.36
CA ARG A 26 18.36 -4.58 -23.36
C ARG A 26 19.03 -3.94 -22.15
N ASP A 27 19.90 -2.95 -22.36
CA ASP A 27 20.60 -2.24 -21.27
C ASP A 27 19.62 -1.38 -20.45
N ILE A 28 18.67 -0.71 -21.10
CA ILE A 28 17.58 0.01 -20.42
C ILE A 28 16.72 -0.95 -19.61
N ARG A 29 16.34 -2.09 -20.18
CA ARG A 29 15.54 -3.10 -19.47
C ARG A 29 16.27 -3.65 -18.26
N SER A 30 17.56 -4.00 -18.38
CA SER A 30 18.38 -4.48 -17.28
C SER A 30 18.49 -3.43 -16.17
N GLY A 31 18.72 -2.15 -16.52
CA GLY A 31 18.78 -1.07 -15.55
C GLY A 31 17.45 -0.80 -14.83
N MET A 32 16.32 -1.02 -15.52
CA MET A 32 14.99 -0.90 -14.91
C MET A 32 14.65 -2.09 -14.02
N ASP A 33 15.07 -3.30 -14.40
CA ASP A 33 14.89 -4.50 -13.58
C ASP A 33 15.74 -4.40 -12.29
N ASP A 34 16.96 -3.86 -12.37
CA ASP A 34 17.84 -3.60 -11.23
C ASP A 34 17.24 -2.50 -10.33
N LEU A 35 16.77 -1.39 -10.89
CA LEU A 35 16.11 -0.32 -10.13
C LEU A 35 14.83 -0.82 -9.45
N SER A 36 14.05 -1.65 -10.11
CA SER A 36 12.85 -2.26 -9.54
C SER A 36 13.18 -3.20 -8.37
N ARG A 37 14.27 -3.97 -8.51
CA ARG A 37 14.73 -4.85 -7.43
C ARG A 37 15.26 -4.05 -6.26
N ASP A 38 16.09 -3.03 -6.50
CA ASP A 38 16.62 -2.15 -5.45
C ASP A 38 15.49 -1.40 -4.72
N LEU A 39 14.45 -0.97 -5.43
CA LEU A 39 13.26 -0.38 -4.83
C LEU A 39 12.51 -1.42 -3.97
N SER A 40 12.28 -2.62 -4.48
CA SER A 40 11.60 -3.70 -3.75
C SER A 40 12.38 -4.09 -2.48
N ASP A 41 13.69 -4.29 -2.59
CA ASP A 41 14.54 -4.69 -1.46
C ASP A 41 14.59 -3.60 -0.38
N ASN A 42 14.73 -2.32 -0.76
CA ASN A 42 14.68 -1.20 0.17
C ASN A 42 13.31 -1.05 0.86
N PHE A 43 12.21 -1.38 0.16
CA PHE A 43 10.88 -1.37 0.74
C PHE A 43 10.66 -2.55 1.69
N ASP A 44 11.14 -3.76 1.35
CA ASP A 44 11.06 -4.92 2.23
C ASP A 44 11.79 -4.66 3.55
N ASP A 45 13.00 -4.10 3.52
CA ASP A 45 13.76 -3.72 4.72
C ASP A 45 13.01 -2.67 5.56
N SER A 46 12.41 -1.66 4.93
CA SER A 46 11.63 -0.61 5.60
C SER A 46 10.34 -1.17 6.22
N PHE A 47 9.66 -2.09 5.56
CA PHE A 47 8.48 -2.75 6.12
C PHE A 47 8.82 -3.73 7.24
N ASP A 48 9.95 -4.43 7.17
CA ASP A 48 10.42 -5.31 8.23
C ASP A 48 10.86 -4.53 9.47
N GLU A 49 11.43 -3.35 9.31
CA GLU A 49 11.76 -2.43 10.41
C GLU A 49 10.51 -1.85 11.05
N LEU A 50 9.56 -1.35 10.26
CA LEU A 50 8.23 -0.94 10.70
C LEU A 50 7.52 -2.08 11.44
N GLY A 51 7.51 -3.28 10.88
CA GLY A 51 6.89 -4.45 11.50
C GLY A 51 7.48 -4.77 12.88
N ARG A 52 8.79 -4.76 13.02
CA ARG A 52 9.48 -4.98 14.31
C ARG A 52 9.17 -3.88 15.32
N GLU A 53 9.17 -2.62 14.90
CA GLU A 53 8.81 -1.49 15.74
C GLU A 53 7.36 -1.61 16.24
N PHE A 54 6.43 -2.03 15.37
CA PHE A 54 5.02 -2.23 15.74
C PHE A 54 4.81 -3.46 16.64
N ASP A 55 5.55 -4.55 16.43
CA ASP A 55 5.51 -5.73 17.30
C ASP A 55 6.02 -5.40 18.71
N ASP A 56 7.04 -4.54 18.84
CA ASP A 56 7.55 -4.07 20.12
C ASP A 56 6.57 -3.12 20.80
N ILE A 57 5.92 -2.25 20.05
CA ILE A 57 4.87 -1.36 20.53
C ILE A 57 3.64 -2.18 20.96
N GLY A 58 3.17 -3.13 20.16
CA GLY A 58 2.04 -3.99 20.48
C GLY A 58 2.24 -4.78 21.79
N ARG A 59 3.43 -5.30 22.03
CA ARG A 59 3.79 -5.97 23.30
C ARG A 59 3.81 -5.00 24.48
N SER A 60 4.36 -3.80 24.29
CA SER A 60 4.41 -2.76 25.32
C SER A 60 3.01 -2.28 25.75
N ILE A 61 2.03 -2.36 24.88
CA ILE A 61 0.67 -1.86 25.12
C ILE A 61 -0.19 -2.89 25.84
N HIS A 62 -0.06 -4.15 25.49
CA HIS A 62 -0.74 -5.20 26.25
C HIS A 62 -0.41 -5.12 27.74
N ASP A 63 0.85 -4.82 28.06
CA ASP A 63 1.32 -4.60 29.42
C ASP A 63 0.79 -3.28 30.04
N ARG A 64 0.48 -2.25 29.24
CA ARG A 64 0.07 -0.91 29.70
C ARG A 64 -1.44 -0.68 29.74
N LEU A 65 -2.23 -1.41 28.94
CA LEU A 65 -3.70 -1.40 29.05
C LEU A 65 -4.16 -1.86 30.44
N ASP A 66 -3.39 -2.74 31.09
CA ASP A 66 -3.62 -3.17 32.47
C ASP A 66 -3.30 -2.07 33.53
N ASP A 67 -2.47 -1.08 33.19
CA ASP A 67 -2.00 -0.03 34.10
C ASP A 67 -2.79 1.29 34.03
N GLY A 68 -3.76 1.45 33.11
CA GLY A 68 -4.72 2.57 33.08
C GLY A 68 -4.11 3.94 32.70
N VAL A 69 -3.05 3.97 31.91
CA VAL A 69 -2.29 5.18 31.56
C VAL A 69 -2.74 5.82 30.22
N LEU A 70 -3.66 5.18 29.48
CA LEU A 70 -4.07 5.64 28.15
C LEU A 70 -5.25 6.63 28.19
N ASN A 71 -5.18 7.69 27.37
CA ASN A 71 -6.33 8.51 27.05
C ASN A 71 -7.27 7.73 26.12
N GLU A 72 -8.45 7.38 26.61
CA GLU A 72 -9.40 6.55 25.89
C GLU A 72 -10.62 7.32 25.43
N SER A 73 -11.01 7.12 24.18
CA SER A 73 -12.35 7.45 23.68
C SER A 73 -13.09 6.15 23.37
N THR A 74 -14.04 5.80 24.22
CA THR A 74 -14.80 4.57 24.07
C THR A 74 -16.09 4.85 23.31
N PHE A 75 -16.30 4.13 22.22
CA PHE A 75 -17.55 4.14 21.46
C PHE A 75 -18.35 2.90 21.85
N SER A 76 -19.30 3.09 22.79
CA SER A 76 -20.03 2.02 23.46
C SER A 76 -21.18 1.42 22.67
N GLU A 77 -21.51 1.97 21.53
CA GLU A 77 -22.53 1.42 20.64
C GLU A 77 -21.94 1.27 19.26
N ILE A 78 -21.60 0.02 18.90
CA ILE A 78 -20.96 -0.28 17.62
C ILE A 78 -22.02 -0.24 16.51
N TYR A 79 -22.36 0.93 16.05
CA TYR A 79 -23.12 1.10 14.82
C TYR A 79 -22.26 1.59 13.66
N ALA A 80 -20.97 1.79 13.88
CA ALA A 80 -20.04 2.21 12.82
C ALA A 80 -19.77 1.05 11.85
N ARG A 81 -20.55 0.98 10.78
CA ARG A 81 -20.34 -0.02 9.72
C ARG A 81 -19.16 0.32 8.83
N LYS A 82 -18.70 1.57 8.90
CA LYS A 82 -17.58 2.09 8.11
C LYS A 82 -16.52 2.68 9.04
N LEU A 83 -15.26 2.55 8.62
CA LEU A 83 -14.13 3.20 9.24
C LEU A 83 -13.42 4.07 8.21
N ASP A 84 -13.26 5.37 8.49
CA ASP A 84 -12.42 6.30 7.74
C ASP A 84 -11.26 6.73 8.64
N LEU A 85 -10.07 6.17 8.39
CA LEU A 85 -8.85 6.45 9.12
C LEU A 85 -7.90 7.27 8.25
N GLU A 86 -7.61 8.51 8.66
CA GLU A 86 -6.66 9.39 8.00
C GLU A 86 -5.50 9.72 8.92
N VAL A 87 -4.28 9.35 8.51
CA VAL A 87 -3.04 9.67 9.22
C VAL A 87 -2.22 10.67 8.39
N ARG A 88 -2.02 11.86 8.94
CA ARG A 88 -1.18 12.92 8.34
C ARG A 88 0.17 13.03 9.02
N ARG A 89 0.26 12.61 10.27
CA ARG A 89 1.46 12.54 11.09
C ARG A 89 1.29 11.47 12.15
N GLY A 90 2.39 10.86 12.59
CA GLY A 90 2.33 9.79 13.57
C GLY A 90 1.87 8.49 12.95
N LYS A 91 1.38 7.61 13.78
CA LYS A 91 1.06 6.22 13.41
C LYS A 91 -0.33 5.85 13.90
N ALA A 92 -1.01 4.96 13.20
CA ALA A 92 -2.23 4.34 13.68
C ALA A 92 -2.14 2.81 13.56
N VAL A 93 -2.63 2.12 14.58
CA VAL A 93 -2.64 0.67 14.67
C VAL A 93 -4.08 0.19 14.85
N ILE A 94 -4.53 -0.74 14.02
CA ILE A 94 -5.83 -1.39 14.15
C ILE A 94 -5.60 -2.82 14.62
N VAL A 95 -6.19 -3.18 15.75
CA VAL A 95 -6.08 -4.50 16.37
C VAL A 95 -7.46 -5.06 16.74
N TYR A 96 -7.60 -6.39 16.68
CA TYR A 96 -8.86 -7.07 16.95
C TYR A 96 -8.84 -7.72 18.35
N ASP A 97 -8.85 -6.89 19.39
CA ASP A 97 -8.73 -7.29 20.79
C ASP A 97 -9.75 -6.61 21.73
N ALA A 98 -10.63 -5.77 21.20
CA ALA A 98 -11.63 -5.07 22.00
C ALA A 98 -12.74 -6.00 22.55
N PRO A 99 -13.42 -5.60 23.64
CA PRO A 99 -14.67 -6.23 24.09
C PRO A 99 -15.72 -6.28 22.96
N ALA A 100 -16.57 -7.30 22.97
CA ALA A 100 -17.50 -7.60 21.88
C ALA A 100 -18.52 -6.48 21.54
N ASP A 101 -18.72 -5.53 22.43
CA ASP A 101 -19.71 -4.47 22.30
C ASP A 101 -19.10 -3.08 22.06
N LYS A 102 -17.78 -2.98 21.82
CA LYS A 102 -17.09 -1.68 21.78
C LYS A 102 -16.03 -1.64 20.70
N ILE A 103 -15.90 -0.47 20.06
CA ILE A 103 -14.66 -0.04 19.44
C ILE A 103 -14.02 0.98 20.37
N VAL A 104 -12.74 0.80 20.70
CA VAL A 104 -12.00 1.69 21.59
C VAL A 104 -10.89 2.34 20.77
N VAL A 105 -10.80 3.67 20.85
CA VAL A 105 -9.67 4.41 20.29
C VAL A 105 -8.87 4.99 21.44
N SER A 106 -7.59 4.64 21.50
CA SER A 106 -6.71 5.01 22.61
C SER A 106 -5.38 5.59 22.13
N SER A 107 -4.72 6.38 22.97
CA SER A 107 -3.39 6.93 22.73
C SER A 107 -2.73 7.28 24.06
N GLU A 108 -1.41 7.19 24.11
CA GLU A 108 -0.63 7.73 25.23
C GLU A 108 -0.55 9.28 25.18
N GLU A 109 -0.84 9.87 24.03
CA GLU A 109 -0.70 11.29 23.77
C GLU A 109 -2.00 12.07 23.99
N ASP A 110 -1.87 13.38 24.12
CA ASP A 110 -3.00 14.29 24.30
C ASP A 110 -4.00 14.18 23.13
N MET A 111 -5.29 14.15 23.44
CA MET A 111 -6.38 14.17 22.45
C MET A 111 -6.36 15.39 21.53
N ALA A 112 -5.54 16.41 21.80
CA ALA A 112 -5.34 17.53 20.88
C ALA A 112 -4.67 17.11 19.55
N LEU A 113 -3.98 15.97 19.52
CA LEU A 113 -3.20 15.49 18.38
C LEU A 113 -3.99 14.59 17.43
N TRP A 114 -5.13 14.13 17.87
CA TRP A 114 -6.01 13.27 17.11
C TRP A 114 -7.48 13.66 17.32
N ASN A 115 -8.32 13.29 16.38
CA ASN A 115 -9.75 13.57 16.42
C ASN A 115 -10.52 12.32 16.07
N VAL A 116 -11.53 12.01 16.88
CA VAL A 116 -12.42 10.88 16.69
C VAL A 116 -13.85 11.36 16.79
N TYR A 117 -14.66 11.03 15.81
CA TYR A 117 -16.09 11.29 15.85
C TYR A 117 -16.85 10.25 15.02
N SER A 118 -18.09 10.04 15.36
CA SER A 118 -19.01 9.19 14.59
C SER A 118 -19.99 10.07 13.82
N GLU A 119 -20.18 9.78 12.56
CA GLU A 119 -21.15 10.43 11.70
C GLU A 119 -21.99 9.36 10.99
N GLU A 120 -23.30 9.32 11.27
CA GLU A 120 -24.21 8.27 10.81
C GLU A 120 -23.71 6.86 11.21
N ASP A 121 -23.25 6.06 10.24
CA ASP A 121 -22.72 4.70 10.42
C ASP A 121 -21.19 4.61 10.20
N GLU A 122 -20.50 5.75 10.20
CA GLU A 122 -19.07 5.87 9.95
C GLU A 122 -18.32 6.36 11.18
N LEU A 123 -17.25 5.65 11.56
CA LEU A 123 -16.27 6.11 12.53
C LEU A 123 -15.12 6.80 11.80
N LYS A 124 -14.93 8.09 12.08
CA LYS A 124 -13.84 8.89 11.50
C LYS A 124 -12.75 9.13 12.51
N VAL A 125 -11.54 8.73 12.16
CA VAL A 125 -10.33 8.90 12.97
C VAL A 125 -9.30 9.68 12.16
N THR A 126 -8.87 10.84 12.68
CA THR A 126 -7.83 11.65 12.02
C THR A 126 -6.68 11.87 12.98
N VAL A 127 -5.47 11.54 12.56
CA VAL A 127 -4.23 11.67 13.35
C VAL A 127 -3.35 12.75 12.74
N GLY A 128 -2.89 13.69 13.56
CA GLY A 128 -2.02 14.79 13.13
C GLY A 128 -2.76 15.94 12.44
N SER A 129 -4.01 16.22 12.81
CA SER A 129 -4.90 17.15 12.09
C SER A 129 -4.75 18.62 12.42
N LYS A 130 -4.06 19.01 13.50
CA LYS A 130 -4.06 20.42 13.94
C LYS A 130 -2.70 20.98 14.34
N SER A 131 -2.55 22.25 13.94
CA SER A 131 -1.68 23.32 14.43
C SER A 131 -0.16 23.12 14.42
N TRP A 132 0.44 23.98 13.74
CA TRP A 132 1.79 24.26 13.29
C TRP A 132 2.83 24.59 14.37
N ASP A 133 2.48 24.65 15.65
CA ASP A 133 3.40 25.06 16.69
C ASP A 133 4.21 23.89 17.27
N SER A 134 5.36 23.71 16.67
CA SER A 134 6.67 23.40 17.31
C SER A 134 6.83 22.20 18.24
N HIS A 135 5.94 21.26 18.40
CA HIS A 135 6.17 20.08 19.22
C HIS A 135 6.37 18.82 18.38
N ASP A 136 7.23 17.92 18.84
CA ASP A 136 7.60 16.68 18.18
C ASP A 136 6.44 15.67 18.15
N TYR A 137 5.52 15.84 17.20
CA TYR A 137 4.42 14.89 16.94
C TYR A 137 4.87 13.59 16.27
N LYS A 138 6.17 13.35 16.21
CA LYS A 138 6.74 12.22 15.47
C LYS A 138 6.35 10.86 16.02
N ASP A 139 6.06 10.79 17.30
CA ASP A 139 5.90 9.55 18.03
C ASP A 139 4.44 9.29 18.47
N THR A 140 3.47 10.10 18.00
CA THR A 140 2.07 9.88 18.32
C THR A 140 1.58 8.57 17.71
N VAL A 141 1.15 7.63 18.56
CA VAL A 141 0.55 6.37 18.14
C VAL A 141 -0.89 6.30 18.64
N ILE A 142 -1.81 6.03 17.72
CA ILE A 142 -3.23 5.83 18.01
C ILE A 142 -3.56 4.36 17.79
N TYR A 143 -4.30 3.79 18.74
CA TYR A 143 -4.78 2.42 18.67
C TYR A 143 -6.27 2.40 18.44
N ILE A 144 -6.72 1.59 17.50
CA ILE A 144 -8.13 1.32 17.22
C ILE A 144 -8.37 -0.14 17.52
N HIS A 145 -8.92 -0.40 18.70
CA HIS A 145 -9.27 -1.72 19.18
C HIS A 145 -10.65 -2.09 18.66
N VAL A 146 -10.72 -3.16 17.90
CA VAL A 146 -11.95 -3.65 17.26
C VAL A 146 -12.31 -5.01 17.87
N PRO A 147 -13.60 -5.33 18.10
CA PRO A 147 -13.98 -6.66 18.56
C PRO A 147 -13.55 -7.77 17.59
N ALA A 148 -13.13 -8.92 18.13
CA ALA A 148 -12.52 -10.02 17.40
C ALA A 148 -13.33 -10.51 16.18
N ASP A 149 -14.66 -10.52 16.27
CA ASP A 149 -15.54 -11.01 15.20
C ASP A 149 -16.18 -9.88 14.37
N TYR A 150 -15.79 -8.62 14.63
CA TYR A 150 -16.39 -7.49 13.94
C TYR A 150 -15.95 -7.42 12.48
N ARG A 151 -16.92 -7.16 11.58
CA ARG A 151 -16.66 -6.96 10.16
C ARG A 151 -17.26 -5.65 9.71
N PHE A 152 -16.44 -4.76 9.22
CA PHE A 152 -16.90 -3.51 8.61
C PHE A 152 -17.57 -3.76 7.24
N GLU A 153 -18.46 -2.90 6.82
CA GLU A 153 -18.92 -2.86 5.43
C GLU A 153 -17.82 -2.25 4.54
N LYS A 154 -17.19 -1.18 5.02
CA LYS A 154 -16.12 -0.47 4.33
C LYS A 154 -15.08 0.04 5.30
N VAL A 155 -13.81 -0.07 4.90
CA VAL A 155 -12.68 0.55 5.60
C VAL A 155 -11.89 1.38 4.60
N GLU A 156 -11.65 2.64 4.92
CA GLU A 156 -10.75 3.54 4.19
C GLU A 156 -9.52 3.84 5.06
N LEU A 157 -8.33 3.52 4.54
CA LEU A 157 -7.05 3.76 5.17
C LEU A 157 -6.30 4.81 4.34
N LYS A 158 -6.12 6.01 4.90
CA LYS A 158 -5.53 7.14 4.18
C LYS A 158 -4.27 7.62 4.88
N VAL A 159 -3.16 7.65 4.14
CA VAL A 159 -1.90 8.22 4.62
C VAL A 159 -1.54 9.40 3.73
N LYS A 160 -1.59 10.62 4.30
CA LYS A 160 -1.43 11.86 3.55
C LYS A 160 -0.34 12.73 4.14
N ALA A 161 0.60 13.20 3.31
CA ALA A 161 1.56 14.19 3.77
C ALA A 161 0.89 15.52 4.08
N GLN A 162 1.33 16.15 5.14
CA GLN A 162 0.94 17.52 5.42
C GLN A 162 1.67 18.48 4.46
N SER A 163 0.94 19.39 3.87
CA SER A 163 1.27 20.29 2.74
C SER A 163 2.48 21.22 2.87
N ASN A 164 3.39 21.07 3.82
CA ASN A 164 4.51 21.99 4.01
C ASN A 164 5.88 21.33 3.89
N ASN A 165 6.32 21.16 2.67
CA ASN A 165 7.73 21.18 2.18
C ASN A 165 8.89 20.77 3.14
N LYS A 166 8.68 20.11 4.25
CA LYS A 166 9.74 19.40 4.95
C LYS A 166 9.76 17.96 4.44
N ILE A 167 10.85 17.59 3.80
CA ILE A 167 11.20 16.24 3.41
C ILE A 167 10.90 15.31 4.59
N ILE A 168 9.88 14.48 4.43
CA ILE A 168 9.58 13.41 5.38
C ILE A 168 10.63 12.35 5.08
N ASN A 169 11.58 12.16 5.99
CA ASN A 169 12.46 11.01 5.92
C ASN A 169 11.58 9.75 6.11
N SER A 170 11.86 8.69 5.37
CA SER A 170 11.12 7.43 5.38
C SER A 170 10.89 6.86 6.79
N ASP A 171 11.84 7.08 7.69
CA ASP A 171 11.85 6.55 9.05
C ASP A 171 10.85 7.20 10.03
N ASN A 172 10.21 8.31 9.63
CA ASN A 172 9.28 9.08 10.48
C ASN A 172 8.03 9.56 9.71
N GLY A 173 7.70 8.93 8.59
CA GLY A 173 6.51 9.25 7.82
C GLY A 173 5.23 8.79 8.55
N PRO A 174 4.06 9.31 8.14
CA PRO A 174 2.79 8.81 8.64
C PRO A 174 2.61 7.35 8.23
N ALA A 175 2.09 6.51 9.15
CA ALA A 175 1.90 5.10 8.88
C ALA A 175 0.61 4.53 9.48
N ILE A 176 0.06 3.52 8.82
CA ILE A 176 -1.06 2.71 9.31
C ILE A 176 -0.65 1.25 9.30
N VAL A 177 -0.90 0.55 10.41
CA VAL A 177 -0.80 -0.91 10.52
C VAL A 177 -2.13 -1.49 10.94
N ALA A 178 -2.59 -2.52 10.25
CA ALA A 178 -3.81 -3.23 10.57
C ALA A 178 -3.57 -4.74 10.54
N GLU A 179 -3.97 -5.43 11.61
CA GLU A 179 -3.88 -6.88 11.72
C GLU A 179 -5.27 -7.51 11.78
N GLY A 180 -5.48 -8.54 10.97
CA GLY A 180 -6.74 -9.29 10.95
C GLY A 180 -7.95 -8.51 10.45
N LEU A 181 -7.75 -7.45 9.65
CA LEU A 181 -8.80 -6.54 9.20
C LEU A 181 -9.88 -7.25 8.39
N LYS A 182 -11.15 -7.14 8.84
CA LYS A 182 -12.31 -7.76 8.19
C LYS A 182 -13.26 -6.71 7.64
N ALA A 183 -13.48 -6.71 6.32
CA ALA A 183 -14.38 -5.74 5.69
C ALA A 183 -15.09 -6.30 4.44
N GLY A 184 -16.19 -5.67 4.04
CA GLY A 184 -16.78 -5.89 2.72
C GLY A 184 -15.93 -5.28 1.61
N LYS A 185 -15.33 -4.10 1.89
CA LYS A 185 -14.40 -3.40 1.01
C LYS A 185 -13.29 -2.75 1.83
N ILE A 186 -12.06 -2.84 1.35
CA ILE A 186 -10.91 -2.08 1.86
C ILE A 186 -10.43 -1.16 0.76
N GLU A 187 -10.29 0.13 1.07
CA GLU A 187 -9.68 1.16 0.23
C GLU A 187 -8.43 1.69 0.95
N ILE A 188 -7.30 1.73 0.25
CA ILE A 188 -6.02 2.22 0.75
C ILE A 188 -5.57 3.37 -0.15
N ASP A 189 -5.40 4.57 0.41
CA ASP A 189 -4.86 5.76 -0.26
C ASP A 189 -3.54 6.15 0.44
N ALA A 190 -2.41 5.81 -0.19
CA ALA A 190 -1.08 6.11 0.32
C ALA A 190 -0.42 7.21 -0.52
N SER A 191 -0.86 8.46 -0.31
CA SER A 191 -0.27 9.60 -1.01
C SER A 191 1.19 9.80 -0.63
N VAL A 192 1.56 9.72 0.65
CA VAL A 192 2.94 9.72 1.16
C VAL A 192 2.98 9.01 2.51
N GLY A 193 3.81 8.01 2.68
CA GLY A 193 3.91 7.25 3.93
C GLY A 193 3.69 5.77 3.69
N ALA A 194 3.34 5.02 4.72
CA ALA A 194 3.23 3.58 4.63
C ALA A 194 1.90 3.03 5.17
N VAL A 195 1.35 2.03 4.49
CA VAL A 195 0.21 1.24 4.97
C VAL A 195 0.57 -0.24 4.92
N ARG A 196 0.47 -0.91 6.07
CA ARG A 196 0.63 -2.36 6.18
C ARG A 196 -0.64 -2.99 6.70
N VAL A 197 -1.17 -3.95 5.95
CA VAL A 197 -2.33 -4.75 6.34
C VAL A 197 -1.95 -6.21 6.27
N THR A 198 -2.13 -6.96 7.37
CA THR A 198 -1.80 -8.39 7.44
C THR A 198 -2.99 -9.20 7.91
N GLY A 199 -3.14 -10.42 7.40
CA GLY A 199 -4.21 -11.33 7.78
C GLY A 199 -5.62 -10.82 7.44
N ALA A 200 -5.78 -9.99 6.42
CA ALA A 200 -7.07 -9.40 6.06
C ALA A 200 -8.03 -10.39 5.39
N ASP A 201 -9.32 -10.14 5.58
CA ASP A 201 -10.42 -10.83 4.88
C ASP A 201 -11.38 -9.78 4.32
N THR A 202 -11.37 -9.60 3.00
CA THR A 202 -12.17 -8.57 2.35
C THR A 202 -12.91 -9.08 1.11
N GLY A 203 -14.06 -8.44 0.83
CA GLY A 203 -14.81 -8.68 -0.41
C GLY A 203 -14.18 -8.01 -1.62
N LYS A 204 -13.64 -6.79 -1.46
CA LYS A 204 -12.99 -6.02 -2.53
C LYS A 204 -11.79 -5.25 -1.97
N LEU A 205 -10.73 -5.12 -2.78
CA LEU A 205 -9.56 -4.33 -2.45
C LEU A 205 -9.32 -3.26 -3.52
N GLU A 206 -9.17 -2.01 -3.08
CA GLU A 206 -8.70 -0.90 -3.91
C GLU A 206 -7.45 -0.28 -3.25
N VAL A 207 -6.40 -0.10 -4.03
CA VAL A 207 -5.13 0.49 -3.57
C VAL A 207 -4.72 1.60 -4.52
N ASP A 208 -4.54 2.79 -3.99
CA ASP A 208 -3.96 3.94 -4.69
C ASP A 208 -2.70 4.40 -3.94
N SER A 209 -1.56 4.38 -4.63
CA SER A 209 -0.28 4.79 -4.09
C SER A 209 0.39 5.83 -4.99
N ASP A 210 0.41 7.10 -4.53
CA ASP A 210 1.10 8.16 -5.25
C ASP A 210 2.62 8.06 -5.10
N VAL A 211 3.14 8.26 -3.87
CA VAL A 211 4.57 8.19 -3.52
C VAL A 211 4.79 7.27 -2.30
N GLY A 212 3.71 6.73 -1.77
CA GLY A 212 3.70 5.89 -0.57
C GLY A 212 4.09 4.44 -0.84
N ALA A 213 4.09 3.67 0.24
CA ALA A 213 4.31 2.24 0.22
C ALA A 213 3.10 1.51 0.80
N VAL A 214 2.63 0.47 0.11
CA VAL A 214 1.51 -0.36 0.58
C VAL A 214 1.93 -1.82 0.58
N GLN A 215 1.78 -2.47 1.73
CA GLN A 215 1.84 -3.92 1.87
C GLN A 215 0.49 -4.44 2.32
N PHE A 216 -0.08 -5.34 1.56
CA PHE A 216 -1.33 -6.02 1.89
C PHE A 216 -1.11 -7.53 1.82
N GLU A 217 -1.49 -8.22 2.90
CA GLU A 217 -1.52 -9.68 2.98
C GLU A 217 -2.92 -10.11 3.42
N GLY A 218 -3.53 -11.04 2.69
CA GLY A 218 -4.84 -11.54 3.08
C GLY A 218 -5.65 -12.17 1.97
N LYS A 219 -6.92 -12.42 2.27
CA LYS A 219 -7.89 -12.99 1.36
C LYS A 219 -8.76 -11.90 0.74
N VAL A 220 -8.92 -11.95 -0.60
CA VAL A 220 -9.83 -11.11 -1.35
C VAL A 220 -10.84 -11.97 -2.10
N ASP A 221 -12.12 -11.88 -1.74
CA ASP A 221 -13.18 -12.69 -2.34
C ASP A 221 -13.69 -12.17 -3.69
N GLY A 222 -13.45 -10.89 -4.01
CA GLY A 222 -13.87 -10.23 -5.25
C GLY A 222 -12.73 -9.59 -6.01
N ASP A 223 -12.98 -8.40 -6.55
CA ASP A 223 -12.04 -7.70 -7.42
C ASP A 223 -10.92 -6.99 -6.65
N VAL A 224 -9.79 -6.86 -7.33
CA VAL A 224 -8.62 -6.08 -6.89
C VAL A 224 -8.34 -4.99 -7.92
N ASP A 225 -8.22 -3.76 -7.46
CA ASP A 225 -7.86 -2.60 -8.27
C ASP A 225 -6.66 -1.89 -7.62
N THR A 226 -5.58 -1.72 -8.37
CA THR A 226 -4.33 -1.19 -7.85
C THR A 226 -3.73 -0.17 -8.80
N GLU A 227 -3.59 1.07 -8.34
CA GLU A 227 -2.88 2.13 -9.02
C GLU A 227 -1.62 2.51 -8.26
N CYS A 228 -0.48 2.61 -8.96
CA CYS A 228 0.79 3.02 -8.38
C CYS A 228 1.47 4.07 -9.27
N SER A 229 1.58 5.29 -8.77
CA SER A 229 2.20 6.39 -9.54
C SER A 229 3.73 6.35 -9.48
N VAL A 230 4.34 6.49 -8.29
CA VAL A 230 5.80 6.47 -8.06
C VAL A 230 6.20 5.57 -6.90
N GLY A 231 5.23 5.13 -6.10
CA GLY A 231 5.43 4.34 -4.90
C GLY A 231 5.70 2.85 -5.14
N ALA A 232 5.43 2.05 -4.13
CA ALA A 232 5.47 0.61 -4.23
C ALA A 232 4.24 -0.04 -3.59
N VAL A 233 3.70 -1.05 -4.26
CA VAL A 233 2.58 -1.85 -3.76
C VAL A 233 2.96 -3.32 -3.79
N LYS A 234 2.83 -3.99 -2.64
CA LYS A 234 3.03 -5.43 -2.49
C LYS A 234 1.75 -6.08 -2.01
N LEU A 235 1.23 -6.99 -2.79
CA LEU A 235 0.03 -7.76 -2.48
C LEU A 235 0.40 -9.22 -2.33
N ASP A 236 0.12 -9.82 -1.17
CA ASP A 236 0.28 -11.24 -0.89
C ASP A 236 -1.11 -11.84 -0.64
N LEU A 237 -1.64 -12.53 -1.61
CA LEU A 237 -3.06 -12.90 -1.67
C LEU A 237 -3.25 -14.39 -1.50
N ALA A 238 -4.15 -14.76 -0.59
CA ALA A 238 -4.59 -16.15 -0.45
C ALA A 238 -5.37 -16.59 -1.70
N GLY A 239 -4.97 -17.72 -2.30
CA GLY A 239 -5.61 -18.28 -3.49
C GLY A 239 -4.64 -18.53 -4.65
N ALA A 240 -5.11 -18.43 -5.86
CA ALA A 240 -4.32 -18.74 -7.04
C ALA A 240 -4.39 -17.65 -8.11
N LYS A 241 -3.29 -17.47 -8.85
CA LYS A 241 -3.22 -16.58 -10.02
C LYS A 241 -4.37 -16.80 -11.01
N ALA A 242 -4.81 -18.06 -11.17
CA ALA A 242 -5.90 -18.40 -12.08
C ALA A 242 -7.30 -17.93 -11.61
N ASP A 243 -7.44 -17.50 -10.36
CA ASP A 243 -8.72 -17.02 -9.81
C ASP A 243 -9.12 -15.64 -10.35
N PHE A 244 -8.21 -14.97 -11.07
CA PHE A 244 -8.40 -13.63 -11.60
C PHE A 244 -8.24 -13.55 -13.12
N ASN A 245 -9.03 -12.67 -13.75
CA ASN A 245 -8.73 -12.10 -15.05
C ASN A 245 -7.95 -10.81 -14.84
N TYR A 246 -6.90 -10.57 -15.63
CA TYR A 246 -6.00 -9.45 -15.43
C TYR A 246 -6.14 -8.39 -16.51
N GLU A 247 -6.11 -7.13 -16.07
CA GLU A 247 -5.81 -5.97 -16.91
C GLU A 247 -4.59 -5.26 -16.33
N ILE A 248 -3.45 -5.35 -17.03
CA ILE A 248 -2.15 -4.86 -16.55
C ILE A 248 -1.70 -3.73 -17.46
N LYS A 249 -1.41 -2.56 -16.88
CA LYS A 249 -0.87 -1.39 -17.56
C LYS A 249 0.40 -0.94 -16.84
N CYS A 250 1.50 -0.86 -17.55
CA CYS A 250 2.76 -0.39 -17.01
C CYS A 250 3.41 0.61 -17.97
N LYS A 251 3.69 1.83 -17.51
CA LYS A 251 4.33 2.87 -18.35
C LYS A 251 5.85 2.79 -18.31
N VAL A 252 6.44 3.08 -17.15
CA VAL A 252 7.91 3.08 -16.96
C VAL A 252 8.31 2.18 -15.79
N GLY A 253 7.35 1.84 -14.92
CA GLY A 253 7.57 1.05 -13.73
C GLY A 253 7.72 -0.45 -13.96
N SER A 254 7.50 -1.21 -12.92
CA SER A 254 7.53 -2.67 -12.92
C SER A 254 6.24 -3.24 -12.33
N ILE A 255 5.69 -4.27 -12.95
CA ILE A 255 4.62 -5.07 -12.38
C ILE A 255 5.06 -6.53 -12.41
N THR A 256 4.98 -7.21 -11.28
CA THR A 256 5.29 -8.63 -11.16
C THR A 256 4.09 -9.36 -10.58
N VAL A 257 3.68 -10.44 -11.22
CA VAL A 257 2.60 -11.31 -10.74
C VAL A 257 3.13 -12.72 -10.65
N ASP A 258 3.29 -13.22 -9.43
CA ASP A 258 3.78 -14.58 -9.14
C ASP A 258 5.12 -14.89 -9.83
N GLY A 259 6.04 -13.91 -9.77
CA GLY A 259 7.36 -13.99 -10.40
C GLY A 259 7.37 -13.73 -11.91
N GLU A 260 6.22 -13.57 -12.58
CA GLU A 260 6.15 -13.19 -13.99
C GLU A 260 6.16 -11.66 -14.12
N GLY A 261 7.23 -11.12 -14.68
CA GLY A 261 7.44 -9.68 -14.82
C GLY A 261 6.79 -9.08 -16.07
N PHE A 262 6.18 -7.91 -15.89
CA PHE A 262 5.57 -7.06 -16.93
C PHE A 262 6.23 -5.68 -16.89
N SER A 263 7.52 -5.62 -17.13
CA SER A 263 8.29 -4.38 -17.19
C SER A 263 8.44 -3.86 -18.63
N GLY A 264 8.60 -2.56 -18.81
CA GLY A 264 8.93 -1.93 -20.08
C GLY A 264 8.07 -0.73 -20.44
N LEU A 265 8.50 0.02 -21.48
CA LEU A 265 7.85 1.25 -21.91
C LEU A 265 6.45 0.98 -22.49
N SER A 266 5.44 1.55 -21.84
CA SER A 266 4.03 1.59 -22.28
C SER A 266 3.48 0.21 -22.69
N ARG A 267 3.43 -0.72 -21.77
CA ARG A 267 2.84 -2.04 -21.99
C ARG A 267 1.44 -2.17 -21.39
N GLU A 268 0.56 -2.75 -22.16
CA GLU A 268 -0.75 -3.20 -21.72
C GLU A 268 -0.88 -4.69 -22.01
N LYS A 269 -1.40 -5.46 -21.05
CA LYS A 269 -1.66 -6.88 -21.20
C LYS A 269 -3.01 -7.24 -20.56
N LYS A 270 -3.83 -7.96 -21.30
CA LYS A 270 -5.07 -8.54 -20.78
C LYS A 270 -4.95 -10.05 -20.78
N ILE A 271 -5.27 -10.67 -19.64
CA ILE A 271 -5.26 -12.11 -19.46
C ILE A 271 -6.67 -12.53 -19.04
N ASN A 272 -7.29 -13.39 -19.80
CA ASN A 272 -8.58 -13.94 -19.49
C ASN A 272 -8.44 -15.41 -19.09
N ASN A 273 -8.56 -15.69 -17.81
CA ASN A 273 -8.53 -17.05 -17.26
C ASN A 273 -9.92 -17.66 -17.14
N GLY A 274 -10.97 -16.97 -17.59
CA GLY A 274 -12.37 -17.38 -17.39
C GLY A 274 -12.81 -17.28 -15.93
N ALA A 275 -12.08 -16.51 -15.12
CA ALA A 275 -12.35 -16.31 -13.70
C ALA A 275 -13.54 -15.36 -13.48
N ALA A 276 -14.16 -15.44 -12.31
CA ALA A 276 -15.22 -14.53 -11.91
C ALA A 276 -14.65 -13.19 -11.39
N LYS A 277 -13.42 -13.20 -10.85
CA LYS A 277 -12.75 -12.04 -10.25
C LYS A 277 -11.88 -11.32 -11.27
N LYS A 278 -11.74 -10.00 -11.11
CA LYS A 278 -10.89 -9.14 -11.94
C LYS A 278 -9.76 -8.54 -11.08
N MET A 279 -8.58 -8.42 -11.68
CA MET A 279 -7.44 -7.71 -11.11
C MET A 279 -6.96 -6.68 -12.12
N GLU A 280 -7.08 -5.39 -11.76
CA GLU A 280 -6.53 -4.28 -12.52
C GLU A 280 -5.27 -3.79 -11.81
N LEU A 281 -4.16 -3.70 -12.57
CA LEU A 281 -2.87 -3.24 -12.08
C LEU A 281 -2.36 -2.14 -13.02
N ASP A 282 -2.32 -0.90 -12.56
CA ASP A 282 -1.79 0.25 -13.30
C ASP A 282 -0.58 0.83 -12.59
N CYS A 283 0.59 0.80 -13.23
CA CYS A 283 1.82 1.35 -12.69
C CYS A 283 2.43 2.37 -13.63
N ASN A 284 2.61 3.60 -13.14
CA ASN A 284 3.25 4.66 -13.93
C ASN A 284 4.78 4.56 -13.89
N THR A 285 5.41 4.77 -12.71
CA THR A 285 6.88 4.78 -12.55
C THR A 285 7.32 3.92 -11.36
N GLY A 286 6.39 3.51 -10.50
CA GLY A 286 6.65 2.73 -9.30
C GLY A 286 6.78 1.22 -9.54
N ALA A 287 6.48 0.44 -8.52
CA ALA A 287 6.48 -1.01 -8.57
C ALA A 287 5.20 -1.61 -7.98
N ILE A 288 4.66 -2.64 -8.62
CA ILE A 288 3.58 -3.47 -8.09
C ILE A 288 4.05 -4.92 -8.09
N GLU A 289 4.06 -5.56 -6.94
CA GLU A 289 4.31 -6.99 -6.80
C GLU A 289 3.05 -7.69 -6.29
N VAL A 290 2.63 -8.75 -6.96
CA VAL A 290 1.52 -9.62 -6.52
C VAL A 290 2.05 -11.03 -6.36
N LYS A 291 1.85 -11.61 -5.18
CA LYS A 291 2.13 -13.02 -4.87
C LYS A 291 0.85 -13.73 -4.49
N PHE A 292 0.82 -15.04 -4.68
CA PHE A 292 -0.25 -15.93 -4.24
C PHE A 292 0.30 -17.06 -3.37
N HIS A 293 -0.46 -17.46 -2.34
CA HIS A 293 -0.12 -18.53 -1.42
C HIS A 293 -1.31 -19.39 -1.02
#